data_f7abe8b4da6600fced0f28b7f35452ac
#
_entry.id   f7abe8b4da6600fced0f28b7f35452ac
#
_cell.length_a   1.000
_cell.length_b   1.000
_cell.length_c   1.000
_cell.angle_alpha   90.00
_cell.angle_beta   90.00
_cell.angle_gamma   90.00
#
_symmetry.space_group_name_H-M   'P 1'
#
loop_
_entity.id
_entity.type
_entity.pdbx_description
1 polymer ?
#
loop_
_entity_poly.entity_id
_entity_poly.type
_entity_poly.pdbx_seq_one_letter_code
_entity_poly.pdbx_strand_id
1 'polypeptide(L)'
;MNLKIRLCLALGAALLATGCSSTADKSPATTAASGPAPDSCTSSAVEHFKGQTATPELLEQARQQAGASSARILTPTSVVTLEYNGQRLNLNVDGQRVITRVTCG
;
A
#
# COMPACT_ATOMS: atom_id res chain seq x y z
N MET A 1 -5.05 35.27 62.78
CA MET A 1 -4.92 35.47 62.10
C MET A 1 -4.90 34.90 60.99
N ASN A 2 -4.91 34.78 60.36
CA ASN A 2 -4.64 34.11 59.36
C ASN A 2 -5.49 33.16 58.86
N LEU A 3 -6.48 33.12 59.04
CA LEU A 3 -7.24 32.23 58.61
C LEU A 3 -7.77 32.50 57.38
N LYS A 4 -7.65 33.35 56.81
CA LYS A 4 -8.17 33.55 55.68
C LYS A 4 -7.62 32.91 54.59
N ILE A 5 -6.76 32.38 54.54
CA ILE A 5 -6.18 31.76 53.54
C ILE A 5 -6.71 30.58 53.08
N ARG A 6 -7.39 30.02 53.71
CA ARG A 6 -7.71 28.89 53.30
C ARG A 6 -8.66 28.76 52.42
N LEU A 7 -9.13 29.36 51.97
CA LEU A 7 -10.08 29.17 51.22
C LEU A 7 -9.93 29.08 49.89
N CYS A 8 -9.21 29.28 49.42
CA CYS A 8 -9.22 29.29 48.11
C CYS A 8 -8.97 28.18 47.40
N LEU A 9 -8.75 27.39 47.73
CA LEU A 9 -8.45 26.36 47.09
C LEU A 9 -9.34 25.58 46.57
N ALA A 10 -10.01 25.55 46.70
CA ALA A 10 -10.85 24.63 46.29
C ALA A 10 -11.21 24.70 44.99
N LEU A 11 -10.99 24.88 44.35
CA LEU A 11 -11.39 24.98 43.18
C LEU A 11 -10.89 24.42 42.17
N GLY A 12 -10.35 24.16 42.02
CA GLY A 12 -9.81 23.76 40.92
C GLY A 12 -10.28 22.65 40.33
N ALA A 13 -10.44 22.10 40.48
CA ALA A 13 -10.82 21.01 39.96
C ALA A 13 -11.29 20.84 38.76
N ALA A 14 -11.58 20.51 38.49
CA ALA A 14 -12.14 20.35 37.36
C ALA A 14 -11.76 20.03 36.28
N LEU A 15 -11.78 19.72 35.97
CA LEU A 15 -11.60 19.51 34.89
C LEU A 15 -11.39 18.77 34.12
N LEU A 16 -11.50 18.43 33.86
CA LEU A 16 -11.30 17.95 32.95
C LEU A 16 -11.31 17.19 32.12
N ALA A 17 -11.36 17.06 31.96
CA ALA A 17 -11.38 16.40 31.22
C ALA A 17 -11.40 16.07 30.25
N THR A 18 -11.57 15.78 29.90
CA THR A 18 -11.67 15.58 28.92
C THR A 18 -11.36 14.94 28.02
N GLY A 19 -11.21 14.56 27.76
CA GLY A 19 -11.06 13.97 26.82
C GLY A 19 -10.83 13.64 25.91
N CYS A 20 -11.05 13.52 25.53
CA CYS A 20 -10.90 13.24 24.53
C CYS A 20 -10.64 12.59 23.70
N SER A 21 -10.68 12.35 23.60
CA SER A 21 -10.48 11.88 22.70
C SER A 21 -10.33 11.30 21.87
N SER A 22 -10.49 11.17 21.71
CA SER A 22 -10.42 10.70 20.81
C SER A 22 -10.19 10.27 19.98
N THR A 23 -10.25 10.20 19.77
CA THR A 23 -10.17 9.87 18.87
C THR A 23 -9.83 9.49 18.05
N ALA A 24 -9.91 9.64 17.95
CA ALA A 24 -9.70 9.40 16.98
C ALA A 24 -9.27 8.74 16.46
N ASP A 25 -9.09 8.55 16.44
CA ASP A 25 -8.58 7.88 15.91
C ASP A 25 -8.79 7.23 15.11
N LYS A 26 -9.34 7.07 14.88
CA LYS A 26 -9.65 6.49 14.07
C LYS A 26 -9.17 6.68 13.09
N SER A 27 -9.09 7.35 12.98
CA SER A 27 -8.63 7.73 11.95
C SER A 27 -7.68 6.97 11.40
N PRO A 28 -6.99 6.73 12.03
CA PRO A 28 -5.94 5.99 11.58
C PRO A 28 -6.45 4.94 10.73
N ALA A 29 -7.34 4.39 11.16
CA ALA A 29 -7.87 3.36 10.41
C ALA A 29 -8.01 3.75 9.03
N THR A 30 -8.42 4.85 8.85
CA THR A 30 -8.64 5.22 7.55
C THR A 30 -7.41 5.17 6.80
N THR A 31 -6.40 5.54 7.32
CA THR A 31 -5.25 5.53 6.55
C THR A 31 -4.98 4.20 6.09
N ALA A 32 -5.19 3.30 6.85
CA ALA A 32 -4.87 1.99 6.45
C ALA A 32 -5.55 1.68 5.16
N ALA A 33 -6.61 2.24 4.93
CA ALA A 33 -7.32 1.92 3.73
C ALA A 33 -6.68 2.49 2.51
N SER A 34 -5.77 3.36 2.62
CA SER A 34 -5.22 3.94 1.41
C SER A 34 -4.22 3.06 0.74
N GLY A 35 -3.69 2.08 1.34
CA GLY A 35 -2.71 1.24 0.66
C GLY A 35 -3.36 0.23 -0.23
N PRO A 36 -2.60 -0.39 -1.11
CA PRO A 36 -3.14 -1.46 -1.93
C PRO A 36 -3.52 -2.62 -1.04
N ALA A 37 -4.56 -3.30 -1.41
CA ALA A 37 -5.00 -4.45 -0.63
C ALA A 37 -3.96 -5.56 -0.73
N PRO A 38 -3.85 -6.35 0.30
CA PRO A 38 -2.95 -7.49 0.23
C PRO A 38 -3.32 -8.37 -0.96
N ASP A 39 -2.35 -8.92 -1.58
CA ASP A 39 -2.55 -9.81 -2.71
C ASP A 39 -3.27 -9.15 -3.88
N SER A 40 -3.19 -7.87 -3.99
CA SER A 40 -3.73 -7.22 -5.17
C SER A 40 -2.60 -6.58 -5.93
N CYS A 41 -2.59 -6.77 -7.23
CA CYS A 41 -1.53 -6.30 -8.09
C CYS A 41 -1.74 -4.83 -8.44
N THR A 42 -0.68 -4.03 -8.35
CA THR A 42 -0.70 -2.63 -8.73
C THR A 42 0.36 -2.41 -9.80
N SER A 43 -0.04 -2.44 -11.05
CA SER A 43 0.92 -2.33 -12.15
C SER A 43 1.61 -0.97 -12.18
N SER A 44 0.95 0.09 -11.73
CA SER A 44 1.57 1.41 -11.74
C SER A 44 2.79 1.50 -10.82
N ALA A 45 2.89 0.63 -9.84
CA ALA A 45 4.03 0.63 -8.94
C ALA A 45 5.29 0.11 -9.60
N VAL A 46 5.18 -0.52 -10.76
CA VAL A 46 6.32 -1.14 -11.43
C VAL A 46 6.50 -0.67 -12.87
N GLU A 47 5.89 0.46 -13.22
CA GLU A 47 6.04 1.03 -14.55
C GLU A 47 7.50 1.35 -14.85
N HIS A 48 8.28 1.64 -13.85
CA HIS A 48 9.69 2.01 -14.05
C HIS A 48 10.55 0.87 -14.56
N PHE A 49 10.04 -0.35 -14.56
CA PHE A 49 10.79 -1.46 -15.12
C PHE A 49 10.71 -1.51 -16.66
N LYS A 50 9.82 -0.74 -17.25
CA LYS A 50 9.73 -0.72 -18.71
C LYS A 50 11.05 -0.23 -19.31
N GLY A 51 11.49 -0.87 -20.34
CA GLY A 51 12.76 -0.59 -20.99
C GLY A 51 13.92 -1.42 -20.46
N GLN A 52 13.68 -2.19 -19.40
CA GLN A 52 14.71 -3.06 -18.86
C GLN A 52 14.53 -4.47 -19.40
N THR A 53 15.60 -5.24 -19.39
CA THR A 53 15.55 -6.62 -19.82
C THR A 53 14.95 -7.47 -18.72
N ALA A 54 13.95 -8.24 -19.04
CA ALA A 54 13.27 -9.07 -18.06
C ALA A 54 14.13 -10.29 -17.73
N THR A 55 14.42 -10.45 -16.45
CA THR A 55 15.13 -11.62 -15.92
C THR A 55 14.26 -12.21 -14.83
N PRO A 56 14.55 -13.46 -14.43
CA PRO A 56 13.80 -14.04 -13.32
C PRO A 56 13.90 -13.21 -12.04
N GLU A 57 15.07 -12.61 -11.78
CA GLU A 57 15.25 -11.80 -10.61
C GLU A 57 14.44 -10.52 -10.69
N LEU A 58 14.42 -9.90 -11.86
CA LEU A 58 13.64 -8.69 -12.04
C LEU A 58 12.15 -8.99 -11.95
N LEU A 59 11.74 -10.14 -12.46
CA LEU A 59 10.35 -10.54 -12.38
C LEU A 59 9.90 -10.65 -10.92
N GLU A 60 10.72 -11.28 -10.08
CA GLU A 60 10.38 -11.44 -8.68
C GLU A 60 10.38 -10.09 -7.96
N GLN A 61 11.32 -9.23 -8.29
CA GLN A 61 11.38 -7.91 -7.70
C GLN A 61 10.13 -7.11 -8.08
N ALA A 62 9.74 -7.18 -9.35
CA ALA A 62 8.56 -6.48 -9.81
C ALA A 62 7.30 -7.05 -9.15
N ARG A 63 7.24 -8.38 -8.97
CA ARG A 63 6.10 -9.00 -8.32
C ARG A 63 5.92 -8.45 -6.91
N GLN A 64 7.02 -8.36 -6.17
CA GLN A 64 6.95 -7.86 -4.80
C GLN A 64 6.56 -6.40 -4.76
N GLN A 65 7.12 -5.59 -5.64
CA GLN A 65 6.80 -4.17 -5.65
C GLN A 65 5.37 -3.91 -6.08
N ALA A 66 4.82 -4.75 -6.94
CA ALA A 66 3.44 -4.61 -7.38
C ALA A 66 2.46 -5.17 -6.36
N GLY A 67 2.94 -5.89 -5.37
CA GLY A 67 2.06 -6.53 -4.40
C GLY A 67 1.31 -7.71 -4.99
N ALA A 68 1.81 -8.28 -6.07
CA ALA A 68 1.13 -9.38 -6.74
C ALA A 68 1.45 -10.71 -6.09
N SER A 69 0.50 -11.63 -6.11
CA SER A 69 0.74 -12.96 -5.57
C SER A 69 1.49 -13.85 -6.56
N SER A 70 1.45 -13.50 -7.84
CA SER A 70 2.19 -14.22 -8.88
C SER A 70 2.59 -13.28 -9.98
N ALA A 71 3.52 -13.69 -10.82
CA ALA A 71 3.98 -12.87 -11.93
C ALA A 71 4.47 -13.76 -13.06
N ARG A 72 4.38 -13.25 -14.28
CA ARG A 72 4.86 -14.00 -15.45
C ARG A 72 5.40 -13.03 -16.48
N ILE A 73 6.27 -13.57 -17.36
CA ILE A 73 6.79 -12.82 -18.49
C ILE A 73 6.02 -13.30 -19.71
N LEU A 74 5.49 -12.36 -20.48
CA LEU A 74 4.78 -12.67 -21.72
C LEU A 74 5.60 -12.18 -22.90
N THR A 75 5.98 -13.11 -23.74
CA THR A 75 6.69 -12.80 -24.98
C THR A 75 5.68 -12.58 -26.10
N PRO A 76 6.10 -12.08 -27.28
CA PRO A 76 5.16 -11.86 -28.37
C PRO A 76 4.47 -13.15 -28.84
N THR A 77 5.07 -14.31 -28.54
CA THR A 77 4.49 -15.57 -28.97
C THR A 77 3.87 -16.36 -27.81
N SER A 78 3.78 -15.76 -26.64
CA SER A 78 3.19 -16.46 -25.51
C SER A 78 1.69 -16.70 -25.75
N VAL A 79 1.26 -17.91 -25.45
CA VAL A 79 -0.15 -18.24 -25.55
C VAL A 79 -0.73 -18.07 -24.17
N VAL A 80 -1.77 -17.29 -24.04
CA VAL A 80 -2.39 -17.06 -22.74
C VAL A 80 -3.86 -17.43 -22.84
N THR A 81 -4.40 -17.85 -21.71
CA THR A 81 -5.82 -18.14 -21.63
C THR A 81 -6.56 -16.83 -21.36
N LEU A 82 -7.87 -16.84 -21.54
CA LEU A 82 -8.66 -15.65 -21.36
C LEU A 82 -9.00 -15.37 -19.90
N GLU A 83 -8.61 -16.24 -18.99
CA GLU A 83 -8.95 -16.03 -17.62
C GLU A 83 -8.19 -14.84 -17.02
N TYR A 84 -8.89 -14.02 -16.32
CA TYR A 84 -8.32 -12.87 -15.68
C TYR A 84 -7.92 -13.23 -14.25
N ASN A 85 -6.78 -12.75 -13.80
CA ASN A 85 -6.34 -12.94 -12.42
C ASN A 85 -5.78 -11.61 -11.91
N GLY A 86 -6.59 -10.87 -11.17
CA GLY A 86 -6.19 -9.55 -10.71
C GLY A 86 -5.01 -9.54 -9.74
N GLN A 87 -4.57 -10.70 -9.30
CA GLN A 87 -3.43 -10.78 -8.39
C GLN A 87 -2.16 -11.19 -9.14
N ARG A 88 -2.20 -11.25 -10.45
CA ARG A 88 -1.05 -11.69 -11.24
C ARG A 88 -0.47 -10.53 -12.02
N LEU A 89 0.82 -10.33 -11.88
CA LEU A 89 1.55 -9.32 -12.66
C LEU A 89 2.04 -9.92 -13.96
N ASN A 90 1.86 -9.21 -15.05
CA ASN A 90 2.38 -9.62 -16.36
C ASN A 90 3.41 -8.60 -16.82
N LEU A 91 4.62 -9.07 -17.12
CA LEU A 91 5.64 -8.26 -17.77
C LEU A 91 5.64 -8.65 -19.24
N ASN A 92 5.14 -7.77 -20.08
CA ASN A 92 5.12 -8.01 -21.51
C ASN A 92 6.44 -7.56 -22.11
N VAL A 93 7.09 -8.42 -22.84
CA VAL A 93 8.43 -8.13 -23.41
C VAL A 93 8.39 -8.27 -24.92
N ASP A 94 9.36 -7.63 -25.56
CA ASP A 94 9.54 -7.76 -26.99
C ASP A 94 10.46 -8.95 -27.31
N GLY A 95 10.86 -9.05 -28.56
CA GLY A 95 11.70 -10.18 -28.99
C GLY A 95 13.07 -10.18 -28.36
N GLN A 96 13.54 -9.09 -27.81
CA GLN A 96 14.81 -9.02 -27.11
C GLN A 96 14.62 -9.10 -25.59
N ARG A 97 13.42 -9.44 -25.14
CA ARG A 97 13.08 -9.56 -23.71
C ARG A 97 13.08 -8.22 -22.99
N VAL A 98 12.94 -7.13 -23.70
CA VAL A 98 12.84 -5.82 -23.07
C VAL A 98 11.38 -5.60 -22.71
N ILE A 99 11.14 -5.15 -21.49
CA ILE A 99 9.78 -4.95 -20.97
C ILE A 99 9.16 -3.75 -21.70
N THR A 100 8.04 -3.98 -22.35
CA THR A 100 7.34 -2.94 -23.08
C THR A 100 6.07 -2.51 -22.37
N ARG A 101 5.50 -3.37 -21.53
CA ARG A 101 4.26 -3.06 -20.86
C ARG A 101 4.14 -3.90 -19.59
N VAL A 102 3.54 -3.34 -18.56
CA VAL A 102 3.26 -4.07 -17.33
C VAL A 102 1.76 -3.99 -17.10
N THR A 103 1.16 -5.11 -16.73
CA THR A 103 -0.28 -5.17 -16.50
C THR A 103 -0.57 -6.16 -15.39
N CYS A 104 -1.75 -6.05 -14.80
CA CYS A 104 -2.25 -7.06 -13.88
C CYS A 104 -3.39 -7.82 -14.57
N GLY A 105 -3.43 -9.11 -14.40
CA GLY A 105 -4.51 -9.86 -15.03
C GLY A 105 -4.14 -11.21 -15.57
#